data_843644fa029a41ac0824364d1df8a374
#
_entry.id   843644fa029a41ac0824364d1df8a374
#
_cell.length_a   1.000
_cell.length_b   1.000
_cell.length_c   1.000
_cell.angle_alpha   90.00
_cell.angle_beta   90.00
_cell.angle_gamma   90.00
#
_symmetry.space_group_name_H-M   'P 1'
#
loop_
_entity.id
_entity.type
_entity.pdbx_description
1 polymer ?
#
loop_
_entity_poly.entity_id
_entity_poly.type
_entity_poly.pdbx_seq_one_letter_code
_entity_poly.pdbx_strand_id
1 'polypeptide(L)'
;MTEDKAIGRFDEGLQRLYMEFSKGQHENWQAVQANLKGRDFFRPGPLMRALECDRPCVLLIDELDKVDDGFEAMLLEILSAWQLSIPEFGTVTAKSIPFVVLTSNEERRLGDPIRRRRLYVRVEHPTPEREAEIIASRTP
;
A
#
# COMPACT_ATOMS: atom_id res chain seq x y z
N MET A 1 6.42 7.47 -1.28
CA MET A 1 5.86 6.16 -1.73
C MET A 1 4.97 6.44 -2.92
N THR A 2 4.96 5.62 -3.98
CA THR A 2 4.08 5.80 -5.15
C THR A 2 2.92 4.81 -5.07
N GLU A 3 1.78 5.13 -5.74
CA GLU A 3 0.61 4.26 -5.82
C GLU A 3 0.97 2.85 -6.27
N ASP A 4 1.74 2.70 -7.35
CA ASP A 4 2.16 1.40 -7.90
C ASP A 4 2.90 0.54 -6.89
N LYS A 5 3.75 1.13 -6.04
CA LYS A 5 4.47 0.39 -5.00
C LYS A 5 3.58 -0.04 -3.85
N ALA A 6 2.55 0.74 -3.56
CA ALA A 6 1.62 0.45 -2.48
C ALA A 6 0.54 -0.56 -2.89
N ILE A 7 -0.04 -0.38 -4.08
CA ILE A 7 -1.09 -1.24 -4.64
C ILE A 7 -0.48 -2.54 -5.17
N GLY A 8 0.54 -2.42 -6.01
CA GLY A 8 1.19 -3.52 -6.70
C GLY A 8 1.43 -3.21 -8.16
N ARG A 9 2.05 -4.14 -8.85
CA ARG A 9 2.39 -4.00 -10.28
C ARG A 9 2.34 -5.34 -10.99
N PHE A 10 2.16 -5.29 -12.30
CA PHE A 10 2.32 -6.46 -13.14
C PHE A 10 3.78 -6.93 -13.19
N ASP A 11 3.97 -8.23 -13.18
CA ASP A 11 5.28 -8.86 -13.36
C ASP A 11 5.60 -8.97 -14.85
N GLU A 12 6.27 -7.96 -15.40
CA GLU A 12 6.65 -7.92 -16.82
C GLU A 12 7.51 -9.11 -17.23
N GLY A 13 8.35 -9.63 -16.32
CA GLY A 13 9.18 -10.80 -16.58
C GLY A 13 8.34 -12.04 -16.81
N LEU A 14 7.37 -12.28 -15.91
CA LEU A 14 6.44 -13.39 -16.03
C LEU A 14 5.52 -13.25 -17.24
N GLN A 15 5.05 -12.04 -17.53
CA GLN A 15 4.26 -11.75 -18.72
C GLN A 15 5.04 -12.06 -20.02
N ARG A 16 6.33 -11.70 -20.06
CA ARG A 16 7.20 -11.99 -21.21
C ARG A 16 7.41 -13.48 -21.40
N LEU A 17 7.68 -14.22 -20.32
CA LEU A 17 7.82 -15.69 -20.36
C LEU A 17 6.54 -16.36 -20.87
N TYR A 18 5.36 -15.91 -20.41
CA TYR A 18 4.09 -16.43 -20.85
C TYR A 18 3.84 -16.13 -22.33
N MET A 19 4.17 -14.94 -22.83
CA MET A 19 4.08 -14.61 -24.25
C MET A 19 4.99 -15.48 -25.11
N GLU A 20 6.21 -15.78 -24.66
CA GLU A 20 7.13 -16.68 -25.38
C GLU A 20 6.60 -18.11 -25.45
N PHE A 21 6.06 -18.60 -24.34
CA PHE A 21 5.45 -19.92 -24.26
C PHE A 21 4.20 -20.04 -25.15
N SER A 22 3.34 -19.05 -25.16
CA SER A 22 2.09 -19.03 -25.94
C SER A 22 2.31 -18.99 -27.45
N LYS A 23 3.45 -18.47 -27.94
CA LYS A 23 3.82 -18.50 -29.36
C LYS A 23 3.91 -19.91 -29.93
N GLY A 24 4.26 -20.89 -29.10
CA GLY A 24 4.35 -22.29 -29.49
C GLY A 24 3.02 -23.05 -29.47
N GLN A 25 1.96 -22.49 -28.89
CA GLN A 25 0.70 -23.22 -28.64
C GLN A 25 -0.48 -22.79 -29.53
N HIS A 26 -0.27 -21.91 -30.49
CA HIS A 26 -1.35 -21.38 -31.37
C HIS A 26 -2.56 -20.78 -30.62
N GLU A 27 -2.34 -20.27 -29.41
CA GLU A 27 -3.40 -19.62 -28.64
C GLU A 27 -3.91 -18.35 -29.35
N ASN A 28 -5.20 -18.08 -29.21
CA ASN A 28 -5.77 -16.84 -29.71
C ASN A 28 -5.19 -15.65 -28.97
N TRP A 29 -4.68 -14.65 -29.70
CA TRP A 29 -4.10 -13.44 -29.14
C TRP A 29 -5.00 -12.73 -28.11
N GLN A 30 -6.31 -12.72 -28.33
CA GLN A 30 -7.25 -12.14 -27.36
C GLN A 30 -7.24 -12.88 -26.02
N ALA A 31 -7.14 -14.21 -26.03
CA ALA A 31 -7.04 -15.02 -24.82
C ALA A 31 -5.71 -14.77 -24.09
N VAL A 32 -4.60 -14.71 -24.83
CA VAL A 32 -3.27 -14.38 -24.27
C VAL A 32 -3.30 -13.01 -23.61
N GLN A 33 -3.87 -12.01 -24.29
CA GLN A 33 -3.96 -10.64 -23.76
C GLN A 33 -4.83 -10.56 -22.49
N ALA A 34 -5.94 -11.29 -22.45
CA ALA A 34 -6.80 -11.37 -21.27
C ALA A 34 -6.07 -12.02 -20.09
N ASN A 35 -5.33 -13.11 -20.34
CA ASN A 35 -4.53 -13.78 -19.31
C ASN A 35 -3.44 -12.88 -18.77
N LEU A 36 -2.70 -12.15 -19.63
CA LEU A 36 -1.63 -11.22 -19.22
C LEU A 36 -2.09 -10.10 -18.28
N LYS A 37 -3.35 -9.73 -18.36
CA LYS A 37 -3.98 -8.78 -17.44
C LYS A 37 -4.58 -9.45 -16.19
N GLY A 38 -4.45 -10.77 -16.11
CA GLY A 38 -4.98 -11.56 -15.01
C GLY A 38 -4.22 -11.37 -13.69
N ARG A 39 -4.87 -11.80 -12.64
CA ARG A 39 -4.34 -11.70 -11.27
C ARG A 39 -3.02 -12.46 -11.08
N ASP A 40 -2.79 -13.51 -11.83
CA ASP A 40 -1.59 -14.36 -11.73
C ASP A 40 -0.31 -13.63 -12.11
N PHE A 41 -0.44 -12.60 -12.94
CA PHE A 41 0.68 -11.74 -13.36
C PHE A 41 0.83 -10.49 -12.50
N PHE A 42 -0.05 -10.28 -11.51
CA PHE A 42 -0.01 -9.11 -10.66
C PHE A 42 0.61 -9.42 -9.30
N ARG A 43 1.67 -8.69 -8.94
CA ARG A 43 2.30 -8.75 -7.63
C ARG A 43 1.68 -7.69 -6.71
N PRO A 44 0.86 -8.10 -5.70
CA PRO A 44 0.21 -7.15 -4.82
C PRO A 44 1.23 -6.43 -3.95
N GLY A 45 1.06 -5.13 -3.82
CA GLY A 45 1.77 -4.28 -2.88
C GLY A 45 1.25 -4.44 -1.44
N PRO A 46 1.89 -3.76 -0.46
CA PRO A 46 1.52 -3.87 0.94
C PRO A 46 0.07 -3.51 1.24
N LEU A 47 -0.45 -2.49 0.58
CA LEU A 47 -1.81 -2.00 0.76
C LEU A 47 -2.84 -3.04 0.32
N MET A 48 -2.66 -3.56 -0.89
CA MET A 48 -3.54 -4.60 -1.42
C MET A 48 -3.47 -5.88 -0.59
N ARG A 49 -2.27 -6.28 -0.15
CA ARG A 49 -2.11 -7.44 0.75
C ARG A 49 -2.83 -7.25 2.08
N ALA A 50 -2.85 -6.02 2.62
CA ALA A 50 -3.59 -5.73 3.84
C ALA A 50 -5.10 -5.87 3.65
N LEU A 51 -5.66 -5.41 2.51
CA LEU A 51 -7.07 -5.59 2.18
C LEU A 51 -7.44 -7.06 1.92
N GLU A 52 -6.57 -7.83 1.29
CA GLU A 52 -6.79 -9.25 1.00
C GLU A 52 -6.55 -10.18 2.20
N CYS A 53 -5.97 -9.67 3.28
CA CYS A 53 -5.73 -10.45 4.49
C CYS A 53 -7.06 -10.86 5.13
N ASP A 54 -7.25 -12.16 5.38
CA ASP A 54 -8.47 -12.75 5.94
C ASP A 54 -8.51 -12.72 7.48
N ARG A 55 -7.45 -12.24 8.11
CA ARG A 55 -7.27 -12.14 9.56
C ARG A 55 -6.85 -10.73 9.97
N PRO A 56 -7.02 -10.35 11.25
CA PRO A 56 -6.59 -9.06 11.75
C PRO A 56 -5.12 -8.81 11.44
N CYS A 57 -4.81 -7.68 10.81
CA CYS A 57 -3.44 -7.26 10.49
C CYS A 57 -3.24 -5.77 10.80
N VAL A 58 -1.99 -5.35 10.90
CA VAL A 58 -1.61 -3.95 11.07
C VAL A 58 -1.02 -3.45 9.76
N LEU A 59 -1.55 -2.34 9.26
CA LEU A 59 -1.01 -1.61 8.12
C LEU A 59 -0.30 -0.36 8.62
N LEU A 60 1.02 -0.34 8.53
CA LEU A 60 1.84 0.83 8.83
C LEU A 60 2.12 1.61 7.55
N ILE A 61 1.79 2.89 7.53
CA ILE A 61 2.16 3.85 6.49
C ILE A 61 3.03 4.92 7.12
N ASP A 62 4.31 4.81 6.86
CA ASP A 62 5.34 5.65 7.44
C ASP A 62 5.59 6.87 6.58
N GLU A 63 5.92 8.02 7.20
CA GLU A 63 6.23 9.28 6.53
C GLU A 63 5.13 9.75 5.54
N LEU A 64 3.89 9.79 6.01
CA LEU A 64 2.73 10.19 5.18
C LEU A 64 2.83 11.61 4.64
N ASP A 65 3.60 12.49 5.28
CA ASP A 65 3.88 13.86 4.82
C ASP A 65 4.77 13.92 3.56
N LYS A 66 5.39 12.80 3.15
CA LYS A 66 6.23 12.69 1.95
C LYS A 66 5.52 12.09 0.73
N VAL A 67 4.24 11.73 0.86
CA VAL A 67 3.47 11.20 -0.28
C VAL A 67 2.83 12.34 -1.08
N ASP A 68 2.51 12.08 -2.34
CA ASP A 68 1.79 13.01 -3.19
C ASP A 68 0.28 13.04 -2.90
N ASP A 69 -0.41 14.02 -3.47
CA ASP A 69 -1.85 14.22 -3.25
C ASP A 69 -2.69 13.08 -3.84
N GLY A 70 -2.22 12.41 -4.91
CA GLY A 70 -2.87 11.25 -5.50
C GLY A 70 -2.90 10.08 -4.52
N PHE A 71 -1.75 9.77 -3.92
CA PHE A 71 -1.66 8.74 -2.89
C PHE A 71 -2.54 9.07 -1.67
N GLU A 72 -2.59 10.34 -1.24
CA GLU A 72 -3.44 10.80 -0.15
C GLU A 72 -4.93 10.59 -0.48
N ALA A 73 -5.36 10.90 -1.72
CA ALA A 73 -6.72 10.68 -2.18
C ALA A 73 -7.09 9.17 -2.21
N MET A 74 -6.20 8.33 -2.70
CA MET A 74 -6.38 6.87 -2.68
C MET A 74 -6.50 6.33 -1.25
N LEU A 75 -5.69 6.80 -0.32
CA LEU A 75 -5.80 6.42 1.09
C LEU A 75 -7.15 6.81 1.68
N LEU A 76 -7.70 7.96 1.30
CA LEU A 76 -9.03 8.39 1.73
C LEU A 76 -10.12 7.44 1.27
N GLU A 77 -10.05 6.93 0.04
CA GLU A 77 -10.97 5.90 -0.46
C GLU A 77 -10.89 4.65 0.42
N ILE A 78 -9.67 4.15 0.66
CA ILE A 78 -9.44 2.95 1.46
C ILE A 78 -9.93 3.12 2.89
N LEU A 79 -9.55 4.21 3.55
CA LEU A 79 -9.91 4.46 4.96
C LEU A 79 -11.41 4.77 5.14
N SER A 80 -12.12 5.14 4.07
CA SER A 80 -13.55 5.43 4.11
C SER A 80 -14.42 4.21 3.87
N ALA A 81 -14.05 3.39 2.91
CA ALA A 81 -14.88 2.30 2.40
C ALA A 81 -14.21 0.91 2.52
N TRP A 82 -12.97 0.87 3.00
CA TRP A 82 -12.16 -0.35 3.08
C TRP A 82 -12.10 -1.12 1.76
N GLN A 83 -12.00 -0.35 0.68
CA GLN A 83 -11.93 -0.87 -0.68
C GLN A 83 -10.91 -0.08 -1.49
N LEU A 84 -10.48 -0.68 -2.59
CA LEU A 84 -9.56 -0.07 -3.55
C LEU A 84 -10.03 -0.43 -4.96
N SER A 85 -10.23 0.59 -5.79
CA SER A 85 -10.59 0.41 -7.19
C SER A 85 -9.32 0.30 -8.04
N ILE A 86 -9.14 -0.85 -8.70
CA ILE A 86 -8.00 -1.13 -9.57
C ILE A 86 -8.54 -1.31 -10.99
N PRO A 87 -8.11 -0.51 -11.98
CA PRO A 87 -8.67 -0.53 -13.33
C PRO A 87 -8.72 -1.93 -13.97
N GLU A 88 -7.71 -2.76 -13.72
CA GLU A 88 -7.56 -4.08 -14.31
C GLU A 88 -8.39 -5.18 -13.63
N PHE A 89 -8.69 -5.02 -12.34
CA PHE A 89 -9.33 -6.06 -11.51
C PHE A 89 -10.69 -5.66 -10.96
N GLY A 90 -11.08 -4.39 -11.13
CA GLY A 90 -12.25 -3.85 -10.47
C GLY A 90 -11.98 -3.50 -9.00
N THR A 91 -13.01 -3.55 -8.17
CA THR A 91 -12.93 -3.16 -6.77
C THR A 91 -12.51 -4.33 -5.88
N VAL A 92 -11.44 -4.14 -5.13
CA VAL A 92 -10.99 -5.06 -4.06
C VAL A 92 -11.49 -4.52 -2.74
N THR A 93 -12.33 -5.29 -2.05
CA THR A 93 -12.85 -4.95 -0.72
C THR A 93 -12.09 -5.71 0.37
N ALA A 94 -11.86 -5.06 1.50
CA ALA A 94 -11.17 -5.67 2.63
C ALA A 94 -11.92 -6.91 3.14
N LYS A 95 -11.21 -8.04 3.26
CA LYS A 95 -11.72 -9.28 3.88
C LYS A 95 -11.77 -9.15 5.39
N SER A 96 -10.81 -8.44 5.97
CA SER A 96 -10.75 -8.05 7.37
C SER A 96 -10.26 -6.61 7.44
N ILE A 97 -10.88 -5.79 8.28
CA ILE A 97 -10.47 -4.38 8.42
C ILE A 97 -9.13 -4.32 9.15
N PRO A 98 -8.05 -3.81 8.51
CA PRO A 98 -6.76 -3.69 9.14
C PRO A 98 -6.75 -2.58 10.20
N PHE A 99 -5.93 -2.74 11.23
CA PHE A 99 -5.59 -1.63 12.11
C PHE A 99 -4.54 -0.77 11.41
N VAL A 100 -4.86 0.49 11.13
CA VAL A 100 -3.98 1.38 10.35
C VAL A 100 -3.23 2.33 11.26
N VAL A 101 -1.91 2.36 11.13
CA VAL A 101 -1.01 3.30 11.79
C VAL A 101 -0.39 4.19 10.71
N LEU A 102 -0.54 5.50 10.89
CA LEU A 102 0.04 6.51 10.01
C LEU A 102 1.07 7.30 10.81
N THR A 103 2.28 7.45 10.31
CA THR A 103 3.28 8.35 10.90
C THR A 103 3.52 9.56 10.01
N SER A 104 3.94 10.66 10.60
CA SER A 104 4.27 11.91 9.91
C SER A 104 5.23 12.72 10.75
N ASN A 105 6.24 13.32 10.12
CA ASN A 105 7.14 14.28 10.74
C ASN A 105 6.60 15.73 10.68
N GLU A 106 5.39 15.91 10.14
CA GLU A 106 4.74 17.21 9.98
C GLU A 106 5.49 18.18 9.04
N GLU A 107 6.38 17.69 8.16
CA GLU A 107 7.07 18.51 7.16
C GLU A 107 6.07 19.14 6.18
N ARG A 108 4.97 18.45 5.91
CA ARG A 108 3.83 18.94 5.13
C ARG A 108 2.54 18.76 5.92
N ARG A 109 1.66 19.75 5.84
CA ARG A 109 0.33 19.62 6.43
C ARG A 109 -0.50 18.62 5.64
N LEU A 110 -0.93 17.57 6.30
CA LEU A 110 -1.84 16.58 5.72
C LEU A 110 -3.24 17.18 5.52
N GLY A 111 -3.92 16.70 4.49
CA GLY A 111 -5.27 17.15 4.19
C GLY A 111 -6.26 16.93 5.33
N ASP A 112 -7.18 17.89 5.51
CA ASP A 112 -8.19 17.82 6.56
C ASP A 112 -9.05 16.53 6.53
N PRO A 113 -9.36 15.93 5.35
CA PRO A 113 -10.11 14.68 5.30
C PRO A 113 -9.41 13.50 5.99
N ILE A 114 -8.09 13.35 5.86
CA ILE A 114 -7.33 12.33 6.58
C ILE A 114 -7.31 12.65 8.06
N ARG A 115 -7.09 13.90 8.43
CA ARG A 115 -7.01 14.32 9.83
C ARG A 115 -8.29 14.04 10.63
N ARG A 116 -9.45 14.16 10.02
CA ARG A 116 -10.76 13.95 10.66
C ARG A 116 -11.13 12.48 10.88
N ARG A 117 -10.46 11.55 10.19
CA ARG A 117 -10.78 10.10 10.22
C ARG A 117 -9.87 9.27 11.10
N ARG A 118 -9.03 9.90 11.91
CA ARG A 118 -8.03 9.21 12.75
C ARG A 118 -7.99 9.72 14.16
N LEU A 119 -7.50 8.89 15.05
CA LEU A 119 -7.01 9.34 16.34
C LEU A 119 -5.61 9.92 16.14
N TYR A 120 -5.42 11.17 16.53
CA TYR A 120 -4.13 11.84 16.43
C TYR A 120 -3.40 11.76 17.77
N VAL A 121 -2.18 11.28 17.75
CA VAL A 121 -1.27 11.22 18.89
C VAL A 121 0.00 11.98 18.51
N ARG A 122 0.30 13.04 19.24
CA ARG A 122 1.56 13.76 19.08
C ARG A 122 2.62 13.11 19.95
N VAL A 123 3.73 12.74 19.32
CA VAL A 123 4.92 12.24 20.02
C VAL A 123 5.90 13.37 20.09
N GLU A 124 6.16 13.87 21.31
CA GLU A 124 7.13 14.94 21.53
C GLU A 124 8.56 14.38 21.60
N HIS A 125 9.53 15.25 21.32
CA HIS A 125 10.93 14.90 21.53
C HIS A 125 11.19 14.58 23.02
N PRO A 126 12.04 13.58 23.31
CA PRO A 126 12.40 13.28 24.69
C PRO A 126 13.08 14.47 25.34
N THR A 127 12.93 14.59 26.67
CA THR A 127 13.72 15.54 27.42
C THR A 127 15.23 15.18 27.39
N PRO A 128 16.17 16.13 27.62
CA PRO A 128 17.60 15.82 27.61
C PRO A 128 17.99 14.67 28.55
N GLU A 129 17.32 14.56 29.69
CA GLU A 129 17.54 13.48 30.66
C GLU A 129 17.12 12.14 30.09
N ARG A 130 15.95 12.12 29.44
CA ARG A 130 15.40 10.89 28.77
C ARG A 130 16.22 10.49 27.56
N GLU A 131 16.73 11.45 26.81
CA GLU A 131 17.64 11.21 25.70
C GLU A 131 18.95 10.57 26.17
N ALA A 132 19.54 11.06 27.28
CA ALA A 132 20.71 10.46 27.88
C ALA A 132 20.47 9.01 28.32
N GLU A 133 19.31 8.71 28.91
CA GLU A 133 18.93 7.32 29.28
C GLU A 133 18.83 6.42 28.06
N ILE A 134 18.21 6.89 26.97
CA ILE A 134 18.08 6.14 25.72
C ILE A 134 19.46 5.83 25.14
N ILE A 135 20.36 6.83 25.10
CA ILE A 135 21.73 6.67 24.62
C ILE A 135 22.45 5.62 25.48
N ALA A 136 22.42 5.77 26.80
CA ALA A 136 23.06 4.85 27.73
C ALA A 136 22.53 3.40 27.61
N SER A 137 21.24 3.22 27.30
CA SER A 137 20.64 1.90 27.13
C SER A 137 20.98 1.22 25.81
N ARG A 138 21.42 1.98 24.80
CA ARG A 138 21.72 1.47 23.44
C ARG A 138 23.21 1.43 23.11
N THR A 139 24.03 2.07 23.91
CA THR A 139 25.50 2.01 23.78
C THR A 139 26.01 0.89 24.69
N PRO A 140 26.68 -0.15 24.15
CA PRO A 140 27.30 -1.22 24.94
C PRO A 140 28.45 -0.70 25.80
#